data_9adccf9605a397c88d3a3a7d847c7262
#
_entry.id   9adccf9605a397c88d3a3a7d847c7262
#
_cell.length_a   1.000
_cell.length_b   1.000
_cell.length_c   1.000
_cell.angle_alpha   90.00
_cell.angle_beta   90.00
_cell.angle_gamma   90.00
#
_symmetry.space_group_name_H-M   'P 1'
#
loop_
_entity.id
_entity.type
_entity.pdbx_description
1 polymer ?
#
loop_
_entity_poly.entity_id
_entity_poly.type
_entity_poly.pdbx_seq_one_letter_code
_entity_poly.pdbx_strand_id
1 'polypeptide(L)'
;MAQKIQPQQHSEWAVPLSLAGVPNLHQVAPNFYRSAQPDAQGFAQLNKRYGIRTVVSLRAFHSDKPLTKGLSLRLYDFPMHTWHIEREDVVGALRALRLATQHDPTLLHCKHGADRTGLITALYRIVYQGWSKDAALDEMQNGDFGFHDMWINIPRYLRGIDIVALKRDVDVP
;
A
#
# COMPACT_ATOMS: atom_id res chain seq x y z
N MET A 1 20.34 18.94 14.79
CA MET A 1 20.53 19.48 13.43
C MET A 1 19.44 18.86 12.55
N ALA A 2 18.49 19.65 12.08
CA ALA A 2 17.49 19.18 11.15
C ALA A 2 18.17 18.88 9.81
N GLN A 3 18.21 17.61 9.41
CA GLN A 3 18.61 17.26 8.05
C GLN A 3 17.61 17.89 7.08
N LYS A 4 18.10 18.80 6.24
CA LYS A 4 17.33 19.36 5.14
C LYS A 4 16.88 18.18 4.26
N ILE A 5 15.58 17.95 4.20
CA ILE A 5 14.96 17.02 3.27
C ILE A 5 15.38 17.47 1.87
N GLN A 6 16.09 16.59 1.16
CA GLN A 6 16.60 16.94 -0.17
C GLN A 6 15.44 17.03 -1.17
N PRO A 7 15.43 17.99 -2.09
CA PRO A 7 14.34 18.19 -3.07
C PRO A 7 14.07 16.98 -3.98
N GLN A 8 14.98 16.01 -4.04
CA GLN A 8 14.86 14.81 -4.86
C GLN A 8 13.83 13.79 -4.35
N GLN A 9 13.44 13.82 -3.06
CA GLN A 9 12.52 12.83 -2.50
C GLN A 9 11.06 13.03 -2.94
N HIS A 10 10.64 14.26 -3.22
CA HIS A 10 9.28 14.53 -3.70
C HIS A 10 9.02 14.04 -5.14
N SER A 11 10.07 13.91 -5.96
CA SER A 11 9.95 13.39 -7.34
C SER A 11 9.73 11.88 -7.41
N GLU A 12 9.93 11.17 -6.30
CA GLU A 12 9.75 9.71 -6.19
C GLU A 12 8.42 9.30 -5.53
N TRP A 13 7.60 10.28 -5.14
CA TRP A 13 6.28 9.99 -4.60
C TRP A 13 5.38 9.31 -5.62
N ALA A 14 4.40 8.56 -5.13
CA ALA A 14 3.44 7.89 -5.98
C ALA A 14 2.72 8.87 -6.90
N VAL A 15 2.59 8.48 -8.17
CA VAL A 15 2.03 9.31 -9.24
C VAL A 15 0.53 9.06 -9.35
N PRO A 16 -0.32 10.10 -9.29
CA PRO A 16 -1.75 9.94 -9.44
C PRO A 16 -2.13 9.50 -10.86
N LEU A 17 -3.07 8.57 -10.93
CA LEU A 17 -3.66 8.05 -12.16
C LEU A 17 -5.19 8.18 -12.08
N SER A 18 -5.83 8.34 -13.22
CA SER A 18 -7.29 8.40 -13.32
C SER A 18 -7.82 7.17 -14.05
N LEU A 19 -8.71 6.42 -13.37
CA LEU A 19 -9.33 5.23 -13.93
C LEU A 19 -10.74 5.08 -13.38
N ALA A 20 -11.73 4.91 -14.26
CA ALA A 20 -13.12 4.72 -13.86
C ALA A 20 -13.27 3.49 -12.95
N GLY A 21 -13.96 3.64 -11.84
CA GLY A 21 -14.18 2.58 -10.86
C GLY A 21 -13.01 2.32 -9.91
N VAL A 22 -11.94 3.12 -9.96
CA VAL A 22 -10.78 2.99 -9.10
C VAL A 22 -10.43 4.35 -8.45
N PRO A 23 -11.11 4.71 -7.36
CA PRO A 23 -10.83 5.98 -6.70
C PRO A 23 -9.42 5.99 -6.10
N ASN A 24 -8.80 7.16 -6.07
CA ASN A 24 -7.51 7.38 -5.41
C ASN A 24 -6.39 6.47 -5.93
N LEU A 25 -6.39 6.21 -7.25
CA LEU A 25 -5.39 5.36 -7.89
C LEU A 25 -4.07 6.10 -8.05
N HIS A 26 -2.97 5.47 -7.63
CA HIS A 26 -1.61 5.95 -7.80
C HIS A 26 -0.68 4.81 -8.20
N GLN A 27 0.34 5.11 -8.98
CA GLN A 27 1.46 4.21 -9.21
C GLN A 27 2.60 4.55 -8.24
N VAL A 28 2.99 3.59 -7.43
CA VAL A 28 4.06 3.73 -6.42
C VAL A 28 5.44 3.40 -7.02
N ALA A 29 5.48 2.36 -7.82
CA ALA A 29 6.68 1.83 -8.48
C ALA A 29 6.24 1.03 -9.72
N PRO A 30 7.14 0.55 -10.58
CA PRO A 30 6.77 -0.09 -11.86
C PRO A 30 5.67 -1.16 -11.78
N ASN A 31 5.69 -2.02 -10.80
CA ASN A 31 4.67 -3.07 -10.61
C ASN A 31 3.79 -2.85 -9.37
N PHE A 32 3.85 -1.69 -8.77
CA PHE A 32 3.16 -1.42 -7.52
C PHE A 32 2.18 -0.25 -7.66
N TYR A 33 0.89 -0.55 -7.54
CA TYR A 33 -0.23 0.40 -7.58
C TYR A 33 -0.95 0.41 -6.24
N ARG A 34 -1.53 1.54 -5.88
CA ARG A 34 -2.35 1.70 -4.67
C ARG A 34 -3.65 2.43 -5.00
N SER A 35 -4.73 2.10 -4.30
CA SER A 35 -6.03 2.77 -4.50
C SER A 35 -6.95 2.64 -3.29
N ALA A 36 -8.08 3.34 -3.34
CA ALA A 36 -9.27 3.00 -2.56
C ALA A 36 -9.93 1.74 -3.14
N GLN A 37 -11.02 1.29 -2.53
CA GLN A 37 -11.76 0.11 -2.97
C GLN A 37 -12.23 0.27 -4.44
N PRO A 38 -11.75 -0.55 -5.37
CA PRO A 38 -12.30 -0.59 -6.72
C PRO A 38 -13.69 -1.24 -6.74
N ASP A 39 -14.53 -0.82 -7.67
CA ASP A 39 -15.74 -1.58 -8.03
C ASP A 39 -15.42 -2.67 -9.07
N ALA A 40 -16.45 -3.43 -9.49
CA ALA A 40 -16.27 -4.51 -10.46
C ALA A 40 -15.71 -4.01 -11.80
N GLN A 41 -16.20 -2.85 -12.29
CA GLN A 41 -15.67 -2.19 -13.48
C GLN A 41 -14.22 -1.78 -13.28
N GLY A 42 -13.89 -1.24 -12.12
CA GLY A 42 -12.54 -0.83 -11.76
C GLY A 42 -11.55 -1.98 -11.80
N PHE A 43 -11.88 -3.13 -11.24
CA PHE A 43 -11.02 -4.32 -11.31
C PHE A 43 -10.81 -4.79 -12.75
N ALA A 44 -11.88 -4.80 -13.57
CA ALA A 44 -11.78 -5.16 -14.98
C ALA A 44 -10.85 -4.19 -15.74
N GLN A 45 -10.96 -2.89 -15.48
CA GLN A 45 -10.12 -1.87 -16.10
C GLN A 45 -8.66 -1.96 -15.62
N LEU A 46 -8.42 -2.20 -14.35
CA LEU A 46 -7.07 -2.42 -13.80
C LEU A 46 -6.38 -3.61 -14.48
N ASN A 47 -7.08 -4.73 -14.60
CA ASN A 47 -6.58 -5.91 -15.30
C ASN A 47 -6.27 -5.63 -16.78
N LYS A 48 -7.21 -4.96 -17.49
CA LYS A 48 -7.09 -4.71 -18.93
C LYS A 48 -6.03 -3.66 -19.27
N ARG A 49 -6.00 -2.53 -18.53
CA ARG A 49 -5.17 -1.37 -18.89
C ARG A 49 -3.78 -1.40 -18.26
N TYR A 50 -3.67 -1.87 -17.04
CA TYR A 50 -2.40 -1.90 -16.29
C TYR A 50 -1.85 -3.31 -16.10
N GLY A 51 -2.56 -4.33 -16.59
CA GLY A 51 -2.11 -5.71 -16.46
C GLY A 51 -2.09 -6.23 -15.02
N ILE A 52 -2.87 -5.61 -14.12
CA ILE A 52 -2.92 -6.06 -12.72
C ILE A 52 -3.32 -7.53 -12.67
N ARG A 53 -2.53 -8.33 -11.97
CA ARG A 53 -2.73 -9.77 -11.78
C ARG A 53 -2.85 -10.20 -10.34
N THR A 54 -2.38 -9.38 -9.41
CA THR A 54 -2.44 -9.64 -7.98
C THR A 54 -3.07 -8.44 -7.27
N VAL A 55 -3.95 -8.73 -6.33
CA VAL A 55 -4.61 -7.74 -5.47
C VAL A 55 -4.34 -8.11 -4.03
N VAL A 56 -3.82 -7.16 -3.26
CA VAL A 56 -3.63 -7.26 -1.81
C VAL A 56 -4.64 -6.32 -1.15
N SER A 57 -5.62 -6.87 -0.46
CA SER A 57 -6.64 -6.11 0.28
C SER A 57 -6.31 -6.07 1.76
N LEU A 58 -6.40 -4.86 2.34
CA LEU A 58 -6.21 -4.63 3.77
C LEU A 58 -7.55 -4.44 4.51
N ARG A 59 -8.68 -4.67 3.83
CA ARG A 59 -10.00 -4.45 4.42
C ARG A 59 -10.40 -5.59 5.35
N ALA A 60 -10.90 -5.23 6.53
CA ALA A 60 -11.61 -6.16 7.40
C ALA A 60 -13.07 -6.34 6.95
N PHE A 61 -13.63 -7.52 7.15
CA PHE A 61 -15.03 -7.85 6.86
C PHE A 61 -15.48 -7.58 5.41
N HIS A 62 -14.57 -7.79 4.45
CA HIS A 62 -14.83 -7.56 3.04
C HIS A 62 -14.10 -8.62 2.20
N SER A 63 -14.66 -8.92 1.02
CA SER A 63 -14.02 -9.79 0.03
C SER A 63 -14.15 -9.20 -1.36
N ASP A 64 -13.07 -9.21 -2.12
CA ASP A 64 -13.05 -8.79 -3.52
C ASP A 64 -13.55 -9.89 -4.48
N LYS A 65 -13.75 -11.11 -4.01
CA LYS A 65 -14.17 -12.25 -4.84
C LYS A 65 -15.42 -11.97 -5.68
N PRO A 66 -16.51 -11.39 -5.13
CA PRO A 66 -17.68 -11.09 -5.93
C PRO A 66 -17.44 -10.05 -7.03
N LEU A 67 -16.51 -9.12 -6.80
CA LEU A 67 -16.19 -8.01 -7.71
C LEU A 67 -15.20 -8.41 -8.82
N THR A 68 -14.57 -9.57 -8.69
CA THR A 68 -13.49 -10.03 -9.58
C THR A 68 -13.85 -11.29 -10.35
N LYS A 69 -15.13 -11.66 -10.37
CA LYS A 69 -15.62 -12.83 -11.11
C LYS A 69 -15.25 -12.74 -12.59
N GLY A 70 -14.70 -13.83 -13.13
CA GLY A 70 -14.29 -13.91 -14.53
C GLY A 70 -12.95 -13.27 -14.83
N LEU A 71 -12.29 -12.67 -13.85
CA LEU A 71 -10.93 -12.13 -13.98
C LEU A 71 -9.92 -13.11 -13.41
N SER A 72 -8.79 -13.29 -14.10
CA SER A 72 -7.67 -14.11 -13.63
C SER A 72 -6.80 -13.31 -12.65
N LEU A 73 -7.33 -13.06 -11.45
CA LEU A 73 -6.63 -12.32 -10.39
C LEU A 73 -6.30 -13.23 -9.21
N ARG A 74 -5.11 -13.05 -8.65
CA ARG A 74 -4.73 -13.60 -7.34
C ARG A 74 -5.14 -12.61 -6.27
N LEU A 75 -5.91 -13.07 -5.29
CA LEU A 75 -6.42 -12.24 -4.20
C LEU A 75 -5.77 -12.66 -2.88
N TYR A 76 -5.18 -11.71 -2.18
CA TYR A 76 -4.62 -11.89 -0.85
C TYR A 76 -5.28 -10.90 0.10
N ASP A 77 -5.77 -11.39 1.23
CA ASP A 77 -6.43 -10.60 2.25
C ASP A 77 -5.60 -10.59 3.54
N PHE A 78 -5.27 -9.38 4.00
CA PHE A 78 -4.64 -9.14 5.31
C PHE A 78 -5.51 -8.13 6.06
N PRO A 79 -6.60 -8.59 6.68
CA PRO A 79 -7.60 -7.71 7.27
C PRO A 79 -7.02 -6.91 8.43
N MET A 80 -7.04 -5.59 8.31
CA MET A 80 -6.56 -4.65 9.32
C MET A 80 -7.66 -3.71 9.75
N HIS A 81 -7.61 -3.32 11.02
CA HIS A 81 -8.40 -2.21 11.54
C HIS A 81 -7.56 -0.95 11.61
N THR A 82 -8.13 0.21 11.25
CA THR A 82 -7.40 1.49 11.33
C THR A 82 -7.01 1.87 12.74
N TRP A 83 -7.79 1.44 13.73
CA TRP A 83 -7.54 1.74 15.16
C TRP A 83 -6.60 0.76 15.86
N HIS A 84 -6.25 -0.36 15.21
CA HIS A 84 -5.39 -1.39 15.79
C HIS A 84 -4.63 -2.14 14.72
N ILE A 85 -3.31 -1.97 14.69
CA ILE A 85 -2.42 -2.57 13.71
C ILE A 85 -1.72 -3.77 14.33
N GLU A 86 -1.95 -4.96 13.75
CA GLU A 86 -1.30 -6.19 14.14
C GLU A 86 -0.02 -6.41 13.33
N ARG A 87 1.07 -6.75 14.02
CA ARG A 87 2.37 -7.00 13.37
C ARG A 87 2.31 -8.12 12.34
N GLU A 88 1.58 -9.18 12.63
CA GLU A 88 1.46 -10.34 11.73
C GLU A 88 0.84 -9.96 10.39
N ASP A 89 -0.19 -9.10 10.40
CA ASP A 89 -0.82 -8.60 9.18
C ASP A 89 0.13 -7.70 8.39
N VAL A 90 0.90 -6.86 9.07
CA VAL A 90 1.92 -6.00 8.44
C VAL A 90 2.98 -6.86 7.75
N VAL A 91 3.53 -7.83 8.45
CA VAL A 91 4.55 -8.74 7.89
C VAL A 91 3.98 -9.53 6.72
N GLY A 92 2.79 -10.10 6.87
CA GLY A 92 2.13 -10.86 5.81
C GLY A 92 1.87 -10.03 4.57
N ALA A 93 1.32 -8.82 4.73
CA ALA A 93 1.05 -7.91 3.63
C ALA A 93 2.33 -7.47 2.89
N LEU A 94 3.39 -7.13 3.62
CA LEU A 94 4.68 -6.74 3.03
C LEU A 94 5.31 -7.89 2.24
N ARG A 95 5.29 -9.11 2.78
CA ARG A 95 5.83 -10.30 2.09
C ARG A 95 5.05 -10.60 0.81
N ALA A 96 3.72 -10.63 0.89
CA ALA A 96 2.87 -10.87 -0.28
C ALA A 96 3.06 -9.79 -1.34
N LEU A 97 3.10 -8.53 -0.93
CA LEU A 97 3.29 -7.39 -1.84
C LEU A 97 4.67 -7.45 -2.52
N ARG A 98 5.73 -7.72 -1.76
CA ARG A 98 7.09 -7.84 -2.32
C ARG A 98 7.19 -8.97 -3.33
N LEU A 99 6.69 -10.15 -2.98
CA LEU A 99 6.70 -11.30 -3.87
C LEU A 99 5.91 -11.02 -5.15
N ALA A 100 4.70 -10.46 -5.02
CA ALA A 100 3.86 -10.16 -6.17
C ALA A 100 4.48 -9.11 -7.10
N THR A 101 4.99 -8.01 -6.55
CA THR A 101 5.56 -6.91 -7.35
C THR A 101 6.85 -7.27 -8.07
N GLN A 102 7.54 -8.33 -7.67
CA GLN A 102 8.70 -8.86 -8.39
C GLN A 102 8.31 -9.57 -9.71
N HIS A 103 7.07 -10.02 -9.83
CA HIS A 103 6.64 -10.83 -10.97
C HIS A 103 5.52 -10.18 -11.78
N ASP A 104 4.57 -9.51 -11.12
CA ASP A 104 3.35 -9.02 -11.75
C ASP A 104 2.97 -7.62 -11.26
N PRO A 105 2.30 -6.81 -12.10
CA PRO A 105 1.62 -5.61 -11.62
C PRO A 105 0.60 -5.96 -10.55
N THR A 106 0.72 -5.27 -9.40
CA THR A 106 0.01 -5.58 -8.16
C THR A 106 -0.70 -4.36 -7.62
N LEU A 107 -1.95 -4.52 -7.19
CA LEU A 107 -2.71 -3.48 -6.50
C LEU A 107 -2.73 -3.76 -4.99
N LEU A 108 -2.42 -2.74 -4.21
CA LEU A 108 -2.67 -2.67 -2.78
C LEU A 108 -3.85 -1.73 -2.53
N HIS A 109 -4.87 -2.18 -1.80
CA HIS A 109 -5.98 -1.29 -1.46
C HIS A 109 -6.53 -1.53 -0.06
N CYS A 110 -7.27 -0.55 0.43
CA CYS A 110 -8.17 -0.63 1.57
C CYS A 110 -9.49 0.06 1.20
N LYS A 111 -10.25 0.60 2.15
CA LYS A 111 -11.51 1.28 1.83
C LYS A 111 -11.26 2.63 1.12
N HIS A 112 -10.43 3.48 1.70
CA HIS A 112 -10.14 4.84 1.21
C HIS A 112 -8.82 4.95 0.44
N GLY A 113 -7.95 3.95 0.53
CA GLY A 113 -6.62 4.00 -0.09
C GLY A 113 -5.65 4.98 0.60
N ALA A 114 -5.98 5.43 1.80
CA ALA A 114 -5.29 6.49 2.52
C ALA A 114 -4.49 5.96 3.73
N ASP A 115 -5.17 5.36 4.70
CA ASP A 115 -4.62 5.09 6.04
C ASP A 115 -3.87 3.76 6.12
N ARG A 116 -4.57 2.62 6.04
CA ARG A 116 -3.95 1.28 6.04
C ARG A 116 -3.05 1.08 4.84
N THR A 117 -3.51 1.46 3.66
CA THR A 117 -2.71 1.46 2.43
C THR A 117 -1.50 2.37 2.57
N GLY A 118 -1.66 3.53 3.18
CA GLY A 118 -0.58 4.47 3.46
C GLY A 118 0.49 3.87 4.35
N LEU A 119 0.10 3.19 5.44
CA LEU A 119 1.04 2.53 6.35
C LEU A 119 1.86 1.45 5.63
N ILE A 120 1.21 0.55 4.92
CA ILE A 120 1.90 -0.56 4.23
C ILE A 120 2.80 -0.01 3.11
N THR A 121 2.35 1.01 2.37
CA THR A 121 3.19 1.66 1.36
C THR A 121 4.42 2.31 1.99
N ALA A 122 4.25 3.04 3.10
CA ALA A 122 5.37 3.67 3.82
C ALA A 122 6.38 2.62 4.30
N LEU A 123 5.92 1.51 4.87
CA LEU A 123 6.79 0.42 5.30
C LEU A 123 7.48 -0.27 4.13
N TYR A 124 6.82 -0.43 3.00
CA TYR A 124 7.42 -0.93 1.76
C TYR A 124 8.57 -0.02 1.28
N ARG A 125 8.36 1.31 1.30
CA ARG A 125 9.38 2.31 0.98
C ARG A 125 10.62 2.15 1.85
N ILE A 126 10.40 1.98 3.17
CA ILE A 126 11.50 1.86 4.13
C ILE A 126 12.24 0.53 3.96
N VAL A 127 11.50 -0.58 3.93
CA VAL A 127 12.08 -1.93 3.94
C VAL A 127 12.74 -2.28 2.62
N TYR A 128 12.11 -1.97 1.50
CA TYR A 128 12.54 -2.44 0.18
C TYR A 128 13.16 -1.35 -0.69
N GLN A 129 12.90 -0.08 -0.42
CA GLN A 129 13.42 1.03 -1.22
C GLN A 129 14.42 1.92 -0.46
N GLY A 130 14.69 1.61 0.80
CA GLY A 130 15.71 2.30 1.59
C GLY A 130 15.33 3.72 2.03
N TRP A 131 14.05 4.06 2.04
CA TRP A 131 13.60 5.37 2.50
C TRP A 131 13.76 5.49 4.01
N SER A 132 13.99 6.74 4.49
CA SER A 132 13.91 7.05 5.91
C SER A 132 12.46 6.99 6.40
N LYS A 133 12.27 6.80 7.71
CA LYS A 133 10.93 6.91 8.33
C LYS A 133 10.31 8.28 8.07
N ASP A 134 11.08 9.36 8.18
CA ASP A 134 10.59 10.73 7.96
C ASP A 134 10.11 10.93 6.53
N ALA A 135 10.86 10.46 5.53
CA ALA A 135 10.45 10.57 4.13
C ALA A 135 9.19 9.76 3.82
N ALA A 136 9.10 8.53 4.33
CA ALA A 136 7.93 7.67 4.14
C ALA A 136 6.69 8.22 4.85
N LEU A 137 6.87 8.78 6.05
CA LEU A 137 5.81 9.42 6.81
C LEU A 137 5.31 10.68 6.10
N ASP A 138 6.21 11.47 5.54
CA ASP A 138 5.86 12.68 4.78
C ASP A 138 5.01 12.34 3.55
N GLU A 139 5.40 11.35 2.75
CA GLU A 139 4.58 10.89 1.64
C GLU A 139 3.21 10.40 2.13
N MET A 140 3.17 9.57 3.17
CA MET A 140 1.92 9.02 3.71
C MET A 140 0.93 10.12 4.09
N GLN A 141 1.39 11.16 4.78
CA GLN A 141 0.53 12.22 5.32
C GLN A 141 0.27 13.36 4.33
N ASN A 142 1.22 13.68 3.46
CA ASN A 142 1.20 14.87 2.60
C ASN A 142 1.20 14.56 1.11
N GLY A 143 1.17 13.29 0.72
CA GLY A 143 1.18 12.84 -0.68
C GLY A 143 -0.16 12.94 -1.41
N ASP A 144 -1.14 13.63 -0.83
CA ASP A 144 -2.48 13.85 -1.38
C ASP A 144 -3.30 12.55 -1.55
N PHE A 145 -3.11 11.62 -0.62
CA PHE A 145 -3.89 10.36 -0.58
C PHE A 145 -5.16 10.46 0.28
N GLY A 146 -5.39 11.57 0.94
CA GLY A 146 -6.51 11.77 1.85
C GLY A 146 -6.32 11.14 3.24
N PHE A 147 -5.09 11.05 3.73
CA PHE A 147 -4.80 10.52 5.05
C PHE A 147 -5.63 11.20 6.14
N HIS A 148 -6.25 10.40 7.02
CA HIS A 148 -7.12 10.91 8.08
C HIS A 148 -6.32 11.14 9.37
N ASP A 149 -6.12 12.38 9.74
CA ASP A 149 -5.31 12.80 10.91
C ASP A 149 -5.82 12.24 12.24
N MET A 150 -7.09 11.82 12.31
CA MET A 150 -7.67 11.18 13.50
C MET A 150 -6.98 9.85 13.86
N TRP A 151 -6.37 9.17 12.91
CA TRP A 151 -5.66 7.90 13.13
C TRP A 151 -4.23 8.15 13.61
N ILE A 152 -4.07 8.78 14.77
CA ILE A 152 -2.75 9.08 15.35
C ILE A 152 -1.92 7.83 15.66
N ASN A 153 -2.58 6.69 15.86
CA ASN A 153 -1.93 5.40 16.09
C ASN A 153 -1.10 4.92 14.88
N ILE A 154 -1.47 5.28 13.65
CA ILE A 154 -0.76 4.85 12.44
C ILE A 154 0.61 5.52 12.32
N PRO A 155 0.75 6.86 12.37
CA PRO A 155 2.07 7.48 12.40
C PRO A 155 2.90 7.05 13.61
N ARG A 156 2.26 6.86 14.77
CA ARG A 156 2.94 6.38 15.98
C ARG A 156 3.50 4.97 15.78
N TYR A 157 2.73 4.07 15.17
CA TYR A 157 3.18 2.73 14.82
C TYR A 157 4.42 2.79 13.91
N LEU A 158 4.36 3.61 12.85
CA LEU A 158 5.46 3.77 11.91
C LEU A 158 6.74 4.30 12.59
N ARG A 159 6.60 5.30 13.47
CA ARG A 159 7.75 5.85 14.22
C ARG A 159 8.35 4.86 15.18
N GLY A 160 7.53 4.03 15.82
CA GLY A 160 7.95 3.11 16.88
C GLY A 160 8.44 1.75 16.42
N ILE A 161 8.16 1.35 15.18
CA ILE A 161 8.52 0.02 14.69
C ILE A 161 10.04 -0.13 14.55
N ASP A 162 10.57 -1.27 15.01
CA ASP A 162 11.96 -1.67 14.78
C ASP A 162 12.13 -2.17 13.34
N ILE A 163 12.77 -1.37 12.50
CA ILE A 163 12.95 -1.69 11.08
C ILE A 163 13.93 -2.85 10.88
N VAL A 164 14.96 -2.99 11.71
CA VAL A 164 15.88 -4.14 11.62
C VAL A 164 15.14 -5.45 11.89
N ALA A 165 14.32 -5.47 12.94
CA ALA A 165 13.48 -6.63 13.25
C ALA A 165 12.44 -6.89 12.17
N LEU A 166 11.81 -5.84 11.62
CA LEU A 166 10.83 -5.98 10.54
C LEU A 166 11.47 -6.58 9.27
N LYS A 167 12.63 -6.09 8.85
CA LYS A 167 13.37 -6.64 7.70
C LYS A 167 13.67 -8.12 7.88
N ARG A 168 14.09 -8.53 9.07
CA ARG A 168 14.33 -9.93 9.40
C ARG A 168 13.06 -10.78 9.28
N ASP A 169 11.93 -10.28 9.80
CA ASP A 169 10.66 -11.00 9.81
C ASP A 169 10.06 -11.15 8.40
N VAL A 170 10.21 -10.15 7.54
CA VAL A 170 9.71 -10.23 6.15
C VAL A 170 10.59 -11.09 5.25
N ASP A 171 11.86 -11.26 5.58
CA ASP A 171 12.81 -12.09 4.81
C ASP A 171 12.78 -13.59 5.22
N VAL A 172 12.13 -13.93 6.32
CA VAL A 172 11.93 -15.34 6.72
C VAL A 172 10.92 -15.99 5.78
N PRO A 173 11.29 -17.13 5.14
CA PRO A 173 10.38 -17.84 4.23
C PRO A 173 9.14 -18.37 4.92
#